data_44c1ab8106c3f2e6d0512f0a8e5cfec6
#
_entry.id   44c1ab8106c3f2e6d0512f0a8e5cfec6
#
_cell.length_a   1.000
_cell.length_b   1.000
_cell.length_c   1.000
_cell.angle_alpha   90.00
_cell.angle_beta   90.00
_cell.angle_gamma   90.00
#
_symmetry.space_group_name_H-M   'P 1'
#
loop_
_entity.id
_entity.type
_entity.pdbx_description
1 polymer ?
#
loop_
_entity_poly.entity_id
_entity_poly.type
_entity_poly.pdbx_seq_one_letter_code
_entity_poly.pdbx_strand_id
1 'polypeptide(L)'
;MNEPLIIEERGQNIRHEELSKELAVPPFFARVLGARGVTSKKELDLSLNFLAGPNGLPGVDQAASRLVQAINRGERILVVGDFDADGATASALVVSLLREMGVADVDYLVPNRFEFGYGLTPEIVRVAAKREPALIITVDNGVSSVDGVQLANELGIDVVITDHHLPPKDLPKATAIVNPNLQETTFESPFLAGVGVAYYLMAVVRAKLRAEKYFESHDVSEPILADWLDLVALGTVADVVPLDRNNRILVYQGLRRMRLGHLRPGMRALIEISDRRLETLSAQDLGFAVGPRLNAAGRLDDIGLGIQCLLAQDLDSARSMAVALDELNKARRAIEDEMNVDAKVLISESTDVEAPALCVYDASWHQGVVGIVAGRMRERFHRPVIAFADSGDISPGEIKGSARSVPGLHIRDALDDVASRFPGLVDKFGGHAMAAGLTIKRIHLDRFRRAFADAVANRIEPRDLAGVIASDGVLAVEDLNVDNARLIEAYGPWGQGFDAPVFHGEFELISQRLVGRGKHLKLIVKQEEKVVDAIAFNQETIKSDRVTMAYKLEVNRYLDKETLQLLVEHVSPS
;
A
#
# COMPACT_ATOMS: atom_id res chain seq x y z
N MET A 1 -0.41 -28.52 10.84
CA MET A 1 -1.62 -28.14 11.62
C MET A 1 -1.55 -26.63 11.78
N ASN A 2 -2.61 -25.89 11.43
CA ASN A 2 -2.66 -24.45 11.75
C ASN A 2 -2.76 -24.32 13.26
N GLU A 3 -1.86 -23.59 13.91
CA GLU A 3 -2.05 -23.19 15.30
C GLU A 3 -3.37 -22.42 15.41
N PRO A 4 -4.14 -22.59 16.50
CA PRO A 4 -5.42 -21.91 16.64
C PRO A 4 -5.18 -20.40 16.64
N LEU A 5 -5.93 -19.68 15.79
CA LEU A 5 -5.95 -18.22 15.80
C LEU A 5 -6.59 -17.73 17.11
N ILE A 6 -5.95 -16.76 17.73
CA ILE A 6 -6.43 -16.13 18.96
C ILE A 6 -7.26 -14.90 18.58
N ILE A 7 -8.50 -14.81 19.08
CA ILE A 7 -9.34 -13.63 18.91
C ILE A 7 -9.13 -12.73 20.14
N GLU A 8 -8.60 -11.53 19.93
CA GLU A 8 -8.38 -10.52 20.96
C GLU A 8 -9.27 -9.31 20.74
N GLU A 9 -9.94 -8.84 21.79
CA GLU A 9 -10.79 -7.65 21.72
C GLU A 9 -9.97 -6.36 21.82
N ARG A 10 -10.24 -5.41 20.90
CA ARG A 10 -9.69 -4.05 20.91
C ARG A 10 -10.44 -3.19 21.94
N GLY A 11 -9.72 -2.30 22.61
CA GLY A 11 -10.34 -1.12 23.25
C GLY A 11 -11.24 -1.38 24.45
N GLN A 12 -10.93 -2.35 25.29
CA GLN A 12 -11.72 -2.71 26.50
C GLN A 12 -11.99 -1.57 27.50
N ASN A 13 -11.30 -0.42 27.39
CA ASN A 13 -11.37 0.69 28.37
C ASN A 13 -12.03 1.98 27.84
N ILE A 14 -12.77 1.93 26.73
CA ILE A 14 -13.34 3.14 26.13
C ILE A 14 -14.75 3.40 26.68
N ARG A 15 -15.08 4.65 27.04
CA ARG A 15 -16.42 5.10 27.46
C ARG A 15 -17.39 5.16 26.28
N HIS A 16 -17.83 4.00 25.80
CA HIS A 16 -18.62 3.88 24.56
C HIS A 16 -19.97 4.60 24.61
N GLU A 17 -20.62 4.66 25.77
CA GLU A 17 -21.94 5.28 25.89
C GLU A 17 -21.89 6.81 25.73
N GLU A 18 -20.86 7.46 26.28
CA GLU A 18 -20.69 8.91 26.14
C GLU A 18 -20.36 9.24 24.68
N LEU A 19 -19.44 8.49 24.08
CA LEU A 19 -19.04 8.66 22.68
C LEU A 19 -20.21 8.40 21.73
N SER A 20 -21.04 7.38 21.98
CA SER A 20 -22.25 7.09 21.20
C SER A 20 -23.22 8.28 21.16
N LYS A 21 -23.43 8.95 22.29
CA LYS A 21 -24.29 10.14 22.36
C LYS A 21 -23.69 11.33 21.63
N GLU A 22 -22.37 11.56 21.78
CA GLU A 22 -21.68 12.67 21.12
C GLU A 22 -21.66 12.51 19.60
N LEU A 23 -21.35 11.30 19.12
CA LEU A 23 -21.26 10.98 17.69
C LEU A 23 -22.64 10.73 17.05
N ALA A 24 -23.69 10.50 17.86
CA ALA A 24 -25.02 10.09 17.42
C ALA A 24 -24.99 8.80 16.57
N VAL A 25 -24.23 7.78 17.03
CA VAL A 25 -24.09 6.46 16.39
C VAL A 25 -24.46 5.35 17.38
N PRO A 26 -24.80 4.12 16.92
CA PRO A 26 -25.06 2.99 17.80
C PRO A 26 -23.90 2.70 18.77
N PRO A 27 -24.13 2.18 19.97
CA PRO A 27 -23.07 1.93 20.97
C PRO A 27 -21.96 1.00 20.47
N PHE A 28 -22.31 -0.07 19.73
CA PHE A 28 -21.30 -0.96 19.13
C PHE A 28 -20.37 -0.19 18.17
N PHE A 29 -20.92 0.76 17.40
CA PHE A 29 -20.15 1.52 16.43
C PHE A 29 -19.31 2.62 17.09
N ALA A 30 -19.78 3.21 18.19
CA ALA A 30 -18.97 4.10 19.02
C ALA A 30 -17.75 3.35 19.61
N ARG A 31 -17.90 2.08 20.00
CA ARG A 31 -16.80 1.19 20.42
C ARG A 31 -15.78 1.03 19.29
N VAL A 32 -16.25 0.73 18.06
CA VAL A 32 -15.40 0.62 16.87
C VAL A 32 -14.59 1.88 16.61
N LEU A 33 -15.24 3.03 16.60
CA LEU A 33 -14.60 4.34 16.33
C LEU A 33 -13.62 4.72 17.46
N GLY A 34 -14.02 4.52 18.71
CA GLY A 34 -13.17 4.79 19.85
C GLY A 34 -11.90 3.92 19.87
N ALA A 35 -12.00 2.63 19.52
CA ALA A 35 -10.85 1.74 19.39
C ALA A 35 -9.84 2.19 18.29
N ARG A 36 -10.26 3.10 17.42
CA ARG A 36 -9.43 3.73 16.36
C ARG A 36 -9.02 5.16 16.72
N GLY A 37 -9.17 5.54 17.99
CA GLY A 37 -8.74 6.83 18.51
C GLY A 37 -9.71 7.99 18.21
N VAL A 38 -10.90 7.75 17.67
CA VAL A 38 -11.91 8.80 17.49
C VAL A 38 -12.49 9.18 18.84
N THR A 39 -12.33 10.45 19.20
CA THR A 39 -12.78 11.03 20.47
C THR A 39 -13.85 12.09 20.32
N SER A 40 -14.07 12.60 19.11
CA SER A 40 -15.02 13.68 18.86
C SER A 40 -15.61 13.64 17.44
N LYS A 41 -16.78 14.25 17.27
CA LYS A 41 -17.44 14.39 15.96
C LYS A 41 -16.57 15.14 14.94
N LYS A 42 -15.71 16.06 15.38
CA LYS A 42 -14.82 16.83 14.49
C LYS A 42 -13.84 15.93 13.74
N GLU A 43 -13.42 14.82 14.33
CA GLU A 43 -12.48 13.88 13.69
C GLU A 43 -13.12 13.05 12.57
N LEU A 44 -14.44 13.02 12.52
CA LEU A 44 -15.24 12.38 11.47
C LEU A 44 -15.58 13.31 10.32
N ASP A 45 -15.28 14.61 10.44
CA ASP A 45 -15.43 15.55 9.33
C ASP A 45 -14.22 15.43 8.40
N LEU A 46 -14.45 14.83 7.23
CA LEU A 46 -13.46 14.60 6.18
C LEU A 46 -13.54 15.65 5.05
N SER A 47 -13.99 16.86 5.35
CA SER A 47 -13.97 17.97 4.39
C SER A 47 -12.56 18.51 4.17
N LEU A 48 -12.27 19.02 2.96
CA LEU A 48 -10.96 19.58 2.59
C LEU A 48 -10.51 20.75 3.48
N ASN A 49 -11.42 21.41 4.17
CA ASN A 49 -11.09 22.50 5.10
C ASN A 49 -10.26 22.04 6.31
N PHE A 50 -10.23 20.74 6.58
CA PHE A 50 -9.47 20.15 7.68
C PHE A 50 -8.20 19.42 7.22
N LEU A 51 -7.82 19.56 5.95
CA LEU A 51 -6.49 19.10 5.52
C LEU A 51 -5.41 19.83 6.32
N ALA A 52 -4.36 19.10 6.69
CA ALA A 52 -3.17 19.68 7.27
C ALA A 52 -2.59 20.77 6.36
N GLY A 53 -2.21 21.91 6.91
CA GLY A 53 -1.53 22.93 6.13
C GLY A 53 -0.11 22.47 5.75
N PRO A 54 0.47 22.92 4.62
CA PRO A 54 1.82 22.53 4.22
C PRO A 54 2.90 23.04 5.18
N ASN A 55 2.54 23.96 6.06
CA ASN A 55 3.46 24.50 7.07
C ASN A 55 3.93 23.36 7.98
N GLY A 56 5.22 23.25 8.20
CA GLY A 56 5.80 22.19 8.99
C GLY A 56 6.26 20.97 8.18
N LEU A 57 5.91 20.86 6.90
CA LEU A 57 6.49 19.88 5.99
C LEU A 57 7.89 20.35 5.57
N PRO A 58 8.97 19.67 6.02
CA PRO A 58 10.33 20.12 5.77
C PRO A 58 10.64 20.30 4.29
N GLY A 59 11.41 21.30 3.94
CA GLY A 59 11.88 21.57 2.58
C GLY A 59 10.84 22.03 1.56
N VAL A 60 9.55 22.00 1.88
CA VAL A 60 8.47 22.26 0.89
C VAL A 60 8.55 23.65 0.29
N ASP A 61 8.88 24.68 1.09
CA ASP A 61 8.97 26.06 0.61
C ASP A 61 10.18 26.26 -0.32
N GLN A 62 11.33 25.66 0.03
CA GLN A 62 12.55 25.71 -0.79
C GLN A 62 12.35 24.95 -2.11
N ALA A 63 11.75 23.75 -2.05
CA ALA A 63 11.42 22.95 -3.23
C ALA A 63 10.46 23.72 -4.17
N ALA A 64 9.39 24.28 -3.61
CA ALA A 64 8.43 25.06 -4.39
C ALA A 64 9.06 26.32 -5.00
N SER A 65 9.96 27.02 -4.29
CA SER A 65 10.67 28.18 -4.84
C SER A 65 11.57 27.78 -6.02
N ARG A 66 12.27 26.64 -5.94
CA ARG A 66 13.09 26.16 -7.04
C ARG A 66 12.25 25.76 -8.26
N LEU A 67 11.08 25.14 -8.03
CA LEU A 67 10.15 24.80 -9.12
C LEU A 67 9.57 26.06 -9.79
N VAL A 68 9.12 27.05 -9.01
CA VAL A 68 8.64 28.34 -9.54
C VAL A 68 9.72 29.01 -10.38
N GLN A 69 10.99 28.97 -9.94
CA GLN A 69 12.11 29.49 -10.71
C GLN A 69 12.28 28.74 -12.04
N ALA A 70 12.18 27.41 -12.03
CA ALA A 70 12.27 26.60 -13.26
C ALA A 70 11.14 26.92 -14.24
N ILE A 71 9.90 27.05 -13.72
CA ILE A 71 8.72 27.42 -14.52
C ILE A 71 8.90 28.78 -15.16
N ASN A 72 9.28 29.80 -14.36
CA ASN A 72 9.46 31.16 -14.87
C ASN A 72 10.61 31.29 -15.89
N ARG A 73 11.59 30.38 -15.85
CA ARG A 73 12.72 30.36 -16.81
C ARG A 73 12.51 29.44 -18.02
N GLY A 74 11.40 28.69 -18.03
CA GLY A 74 11.18 27.67 -19.08
C GLY A 74 12.21 26.55 -19.06
N GLU A 75 12.72 26.19 -17.88
CA GLU A 75 13.71 25.14 -17.72
C GLU A 75 13.07 23.76 -17.93
N ARG A 76 13.82 22.82 -18.52
CA ARG A 76 13.40 21.42 -18.67
C ARG A 76 13.36 20.73 -17.30
N ILE A 77 12.21 20.14 -16.98
CA ILE A 77 11.95 19.42 -15.72
C ILE A 77 11.78 17.95 -16.02
N LEU A 78 12.53 17.09 -15.33
CA LEU A 78 12.41 15.64 -15.42
C LEU A 78 11.93 15.05 -14.10
N VAL A 79 10.78 14.37 -14.11
CA VAL A 79 10.24 13.64 -12.97
C VAL A 79 10.82 12.23 -12.95
N VAL A 80 11.45 11.82 -11.85
CA VAL A 80 11.98 10.46 -11.67
C VAL A 80 11.13 9.75 -10.62
N GLY A 81 10.27 8.81 -11.04
CA GLY A 81 9.34 8.08 -10.21
C GLY A 81 9.88 6.75 -9.70
N ASP A 82 9.16 6.16 -8.72
CA ASP A 82 9.34 4.77 -8.33
C ASP A 82 8.51 3.83 -9.23
N PHE A 83 8.78 2.53 -9.14
CA PHE A 83 8.25 1.48 -10.03
C PHE A 83 6.97 0.80 -9.51
N ASP A 84 6.24 1.42 -8.60
CA ASP A 84 4.96 0.92 -8.07
C ASP A 84 3.79 1.89 -8.30
N ALA A 85 2.63 1.59 -7.74
CA ALA A 85 1.43 2.40 -7.96
C ALA A 85 1.52 3.78 -7.31
N ASP A 86 2.24 3.95 -6.18
CA ASP A 86 2.43 5.26 -5.56
C ASP A 86 3.36 6.13 -6.41
N GLY A 87 4.53 5.60 -6.80
CA GLY A 87 5.44 6.28 -7.73
C GLY A 87 4.79 6.62 -9.08
N ALA A 88 3.94 5.72 -9.63
CA ALA A 88 3.23 5.98 -10.87
C ALA A 88 2.18 7.09 -10.72
N THR A 89 1.39 7.08 -9.64
CA THR A 89 0.38 8.12 -9.39
C THR A 89 1.03 9.47 -9.07
N ALA A 90 2.14 9.48 -8.32
CA ALA A 90 2.93 10.67 -8.02
C ALA A 90 3.55 11.27 -9.30
N SER A 91 4.12 10.43 -10.18
CA SER A 91 4.66 10.85 -11.47
C SER A 91 3.58 11.46 -12.36
N ALA A 92 2.44 10.78 -12.50
CA ALA A 92 1.31 11.26 -13.27
C ALA A 92 0.75 12.59 -12.72
N LEU A 93 0.68 12.72 -11.39
CA LEU A 93 0.23 13.93 -10.71
C LEU A 93 1.16 15.12 -11.03
N VAL A 94 2.45 14.98 -10.79
CA VAL A 94 3.41 16.09 -10.99
C VAL A 94 3.49 16.49 -12.46
N VAL A 95 3.61 15.52 -13.37
CA VAL A 95 3.69 15.79 -14.83
C VAL A 95 2.43 16.49 -15.33
N SER A 96 1.24 15.98 -14.97
CA SER A 96 -0.01 16.58 -15.46
C SER A 96 -0.27 17.95 -14.86
N LEU A 97 0.01 18.17 -13.55
CA LEU A 97 -0.13 19.50 -12.94
C LEU A 97 0.83 20.53 -13.52
N LEU A 98 2.10 20.17 -13.74
CA LEU A 98 3.06 21.08 -14.38
C LEU A 98 2.61 21.45 -15.80
N ARG A 99 2.11 20.49 -16.59
CA ARG A 99 1.54 20.76 -17.92
C ARG A 99 0.35 21.70 -17.85
N GLU A 100 -0.55 21.52 -16.90
CA GLU A 100 -1.70 22.41 -16.71
C GLU A 100 -1.32 23.79 -16.21
N MET A 101 -0.20 23.92 -15.49
CA MET A 101 0.42 25.20 -15.13
C MET A 101 1.18 25.85 -16.31
N GLY A 102 1.13 25.28 -17.51
CA GLY A 102 1.75 25.84 -18.72
C GLY A 102 3.22 25.46 -18.93
N VAL A 103 3.76 24.48 -18.17
CA VAL A 103 5.13 23.98 -18.40
C VAL A 103 5.15 23.10 -19.66
N ALA A 104 5.82 23.58 -20.71
CA ALA A 104 5.88 22.89 -21.99
C ALA A 104 6.88 21.72 -21.99
N ASP A 105 8.01 21.87 -21.28
CA ASP A 105 9.12 20.90 -21.29
C ASP A 105 9.19 20.14 -19.96
N VAL A 106 8.22 19.26 -19.76
CA VAL A 106 8.17 18.32 -18.64
C VAL A 106 7.98 16.89 -19.12
N ASP A 107 8.85 16.00 -18.67
CA ASP A 107 8.84 14.58 -18.99
C ASP A 107 9.08 13.75 -17.72
N TYR A 108 8.95 12.43 -17.82
CA TYR A 108 9.21 11.52 -16.71
C TYR A 108 10.15 10.38 -17.11
N LEU A 109 10.80 9.81 -16.12
CA LEU A 109 11.66 8.64 -16.23
C LEU A 109 11.37 7.73 -15.03
N VAL A 110 11.15 6.45 -15.30
CA VAL A 110 11.08 5.44 -14.23
C VAL A 110 12.15 4.39 -14.47
N PRO A 111 12.98 4.11 -13.48
CA PRO A 111 14.00 3.07 -13.59
C PRO A 111 13.39 1.68 -13.69
N ASN A 112 13.93 0.83 -14.57
CA ASN A 112 13.65 -0.60 -14.51
C ASN A 112 14.33 -1.19 -13.27
N ARG A 113 13.54 -1.69 -12.30
CA ARG A 113 14.04 -2.21 -11.03
C ARG A 113 15.04 -3.36 -11.15
N PHE A 114 15.00 -4.08 -12.26
CA PHE A 114 15.88 -5.23 -12.49
C PHE A 114 17.25 -4.81 -13.00
N GLU A 115 17.33 -3.70 -13.71
CA GLU A 115 18.55 -3.18 -14.32
C GLU A 115 19.27 -2.14 -13.44
N PHE A 116 18.50 -1.20 -12.84
CA PHE A 116 19.05 -0.01 -12.20
C PHE A 116 18.93 0.00 -10.66
N GLY A 117 18.15 -0.93 -10.09
CA GLY A 117 17.88 -0.95 -8.65
C GLY A 117 16.82 0.08 -8.24
N TYR A 118 16.90 0.54 -6.99
CA TYR A 118 15.92 1.43 -6.36
C TYR A 118 16.43 2.88 -6.29
N GLY A 119 15.54 3.83 -6.56
CA GLY A 119 15.75 5.25 -6.38
C GLY A 119 16.63 5.90 -7.44
N LEU A 120 17.07 7.13 -7.18
CA LEU A 120 17.93 7.92 -8.06
C LEU A 120 19.39 7.43 -7.96
N THR A 121 19.72 6.33 -8.64
CA THR A 121 21.10 5.83 -8.72
C THR A 121 21.96 6.63 -9.69
N PRO A 122 23.31 6.56 -9.63
CA PRO A 122 24.19 7.18 -10.60
C PRO A 122 23.91 6.73 -12.04
N GLU A 123 23.47 5.49 -12.25
CA GLU A 123 23.10 4.95 -13.55
C GLU A 123 21.87 5.67 -14.11
N ILE A 124 20.86 5.87 -13.29
CA ILE A 124 19.64 6.61 -13.65
C ILE A 124 19.95 8.07 -13.95
N VAL A 125 20.82 8.70 -13.17
CA VAL A 125 21.28 10.07 -13.42
C VAL A 125 21.96 10.18 -14.79
N ARG A 126 22.80 9.20 -15.17
CA ARG A 126 23.42 9.19 -16.53
C ARG A 126 22.38 9.03 -17.65
N VAL A 127 21.29 8.30 -17.41
CA VAL A 127 20.18 8.19 -18.37
C VAL A 127 19.39 9.51 -18.42
N ALA A 128 19.10 10.10 -17.25
CA ALA A 128 18.41 11.38 -17.13
C ALA A 128 19.18 12.52 -17.80
N ALA A 129 20.51 12.58 -17.61
CA ALA A 129 21.38 13.60 -18.19
C ALA A 129 21.36 13.64 -19.73
N LYS A 130 21.08 12.50 -20.40
CA LYS A 130 20.91 12.46 -21.87
C LYS A 130 19.70 13.25 -22.37
N ARG A 131 18.75 13.56 -21.46
CA ARG A 131 17.57 14.38 -21.75
C ARG A 131 17.80 15.85 -21.41
N GLU A 132 18.99 16.21 -20.92
CA GLU A 132 19.43 17.58 -20.60
C GLU A 132 18.48 18.35 -19.68
N PRO A 133 18.00 17.77 -18.54
CA PRO A 133 17.15 18.48 -17.60
C PRO A 133 17.96 19.51 -16.82
N ALA A 134 17.37 20.68 -16.55
CA ALA A 134 17.91 21.63 -15.59
C ALA A 134 17.53 21.26 -14.15
N LEU A 135 16.41 20.53 -13.99
CA LEU A 135 15.87 20.12 -12.71
C LEU A 135 15.35 18.69 -12.79
N ILE A 136 15.81 17.85 -11.86
CA ILE A 136 15.20 16.54 -11.58
C ILE A 136 14.30 16.69 -10.33
N ILE A 137 13.08 16.16 -10.41
CA ILE A 137 12.18 15.98 -9.26
C ILE A 137 12.03 14.49 -9.05
N THR A 138 12.48 13.96 -7.90
CA THR A 138 12.13 12.58 -7.55
C THR A 138 10.78 12.56 -6.87
N VAL A 139 9.98 11.52 -7.13
CA VAL A 139 8.70 11.29 -6.48
C VAL A 139 8.64 9.87 -5.95
N ASP A 140 8.30 9.73 -4.67
CA ASP A 140 8.24 8.46 -3.95
C ASP A 140 9.60 7.75 -3.84
N ASN A 141 10.68 8.49 -4.00
CA ASN A 141 12.05 7.99 -3.84
C ASN A 141 13.04 9.14 -3.66
N GLY A 142 14.28 8.81 -3.33
CA GLY A 142 15.39 9.76 -3.41
C GLY A 142 16.02 10.12 -2.07
N VAL A 143 15.33 9.97 -0.94
CA VAL A 143 15.87 10.35 0.38
C VAL A 143 17.16 9.61 0.73
N SER A 144 17.38 8.42 0.16
CA SER A 144 18.59 7.61 0.35
C SER A 144 19.59 7.69 -0.82
N SER A 145 19.32 8.51 -1.85
CA SER A 145 20.07 8.54 -3.12
C SER A 145 21.30 9.46 -3.08
N VAL A 146 22.19 9.27 -2.10
CA VAL A 146 23.36 10.14 -1.89
C VAL A 146 24.25 10.22 -3.12
N ASP A 147 24.68 9.07 -3.67
CA ASP A 147 25.59 8.99 -4.81
C ASP A 147 24.97 9.52 -6.10
N GLY A 148 23.68 9.26 -6.31
CA GLY A 148 22.94 9.76 -7.47
C GLY A 148 22.81 11.29 -7.45
N VAL A 149 22.44 11.86 -6.30
CA VAL A 149 22.36 13.32 -6.13
C VAL A 149 23.73 13.97 -6.28
N GLN A 150 24.79 13.34 -5.77
CA GLN A 150 26.15 13.83 -5.95
C GLN A 150 26.50 13.91 -7.44
N LEU A 151 26.25 12.84 -8.21
CA LEU A 151 26.52 12.85 -9.65
C LEU A 151 25.66 13.88 -10.40
N ALA A 152 24.38 14.06 -10.04
CA ALA A 152 23.54 15.10 -10.63
C ALA A 152 24.14 16.50 -10.40
N ASN A 153 24.56 16.80 -9.18
CA ASN A 153 25.23 18.07 -8.85
C ASN A 153 26.54 18.28 -9.65
N GLU A 154 27.34 17.22 -9.84
CA GLU A 154 28.58 17.26 -10.65
C GLU A 154 28.28 17.56 -12.12
N LEU A 155 27.10 17.12 -12.62
CA LEU A 155 26.62 17.40 -13.98
C LEU A 155 25.87 18.74 -14.10
N GLY A 156 25.76 19.51 -13.01
CA GLY A 156 25.06 20.80 -13.00
C GLY A 156 23.54 20.69 -13.06
N ILE A 157 22.97 19.55 -12.64
CA ILE A 157 21.54 19.28 -12.60
C ILE A 157 21.06 19.44 -11.15
N ASP A 158 20.11 20.36 -10.93
CA ASP A 158 19.48 20.52 -9.62
C ASP A 158 18.56 19.34 -9.31
N VAL A 159 18.47 18.94 -8.03
CA VAL A 159 17.60 17.85 -7.59
C VAL A 159 16.67 18.33 -6.47
N VAL A 160 15.37 18.16 -6.67
CA VAL A 160 14.34 18.28 -5.63
C VAL A 160 13.82 16.89 -5.35
N ILE A 161 13.88 16.48 -4.07
CA ILE A 161 13.41 15.18 -3.61
C ILE A 161 12.03 15.34 -2.97
N THR A 162 11.03 14.55 -3.44
CA THR A 162 9.79 14.30 -2.68
C THR A 162 9.71 12.82 -2.35
N ASP A 163 9.71 12.51 -1.07
CA ASP A 163 9.79 11.14 -0.58
C ASP A 163 9.06 11.03 0.78
N HIS A 164 8.70 9.84 1.17
CA HIS A 164 8.10 9.54 2.47
C HIS A 164 8.81 8.40 3.21
N HIS A 165 9.80 7.79 2.58
CA HIS A 165 10.60 6.73 3.21
C HIS A 165 11.43 7.29 4.36
N LEU A 166 11.81 6.39 5.30
CA LEU A 166 12.64 6.77 6.43
C LEU A 166 14.02 7.27 5.95
N PRO A 167 14.45 8.44 6.41
CA PRO A 167 15.72 9.01 5.99
C PRO A 167 16.91 8.22 6.54
N PRO A 168 18.00 8.08 5.77
CA PRO A 168 19.27 7.55 6.26
C PRO A 168 19.93 8.54 7.22
N LYS A 169 21.05 8.11 7.85
CA LYS A 169 21.85 8.98 8.72
C LYS A 169 22.41 10.18 7.97
N ASP A 170 22.92 9.95 6.77
CA ASP A 170 23.52 10.98 5.91
C ASP A 170 22.57 11.25 4.74
N LEU A 171 22.02 12.46 4.70
CA LEU A 171 21.09 12.89 3.66
C LEU A 171 21.84 13.29 2.37
N PRO A 172 21.22 13.06 1.18
CA PRO A 172 21.75 13.57 -0.07
C PRO A 172 21.77 15.11 -0.09
N LYS A 173 22.79 15.70 -0.74
CA LYS A 173 22.93 17.15 -0.89
C LYS A 173 22.06 17.67 -2.05
N ALA A 174 20.76 17.39 -1.98
CA ALA A 174 19.79 17.89 -2.93
C ALA A 174 19.50 19.39 -2.73
N THR A 175 18.96 20.06 -3.75
CA THR A 175 18.50 21.46 -3.65
C THR A 175 17.44 21.61 -2.58
N ALA A 176 16.51 20.65 -2.47
CA ALA A 176 15.55 20.55 -1.36
C ALA A 176 15.12 19.09 -1.18
N ILE A 177 14.76 18.73 0.05
CA ILE A 177 14.18 17.42 0.39
C ILE A 177 12.85 17.68 1.10
N VAL A 178 11.77 17.22 0.48
CA VAL A 178 10.41 17.27 1.05
C VAL A 178 10.06 15.88 1.54
N ASN A 179 10.10 15.68 2.85
CA ASN A 179 9.80 14.37 3.44
C ASN A 179 9.24 14.56 4.86
N PRO A 180 8.05 14.02 5.17
CA PRO A 180 7.42 14.16 6.49
C PRO A 180 8.18 13.41 7.61
N ASN A 181 9.12 12.52 7.27
CA ASN A 181 9.90 11.73 8.23
C ASN A 181 11.27 12.34 8.58
N LEU A 182 11.58 13.56 8.10
CA LEU A 182 12.78 14.28 8.55
C LEU A 182 12.65 14.73 10.00
N GLN A 183 13.79 14.87 10.70
CA GLN A 183 13.81 15.20 12.15
C GLN A 183 13.17 16.55 12.48
N GLU A 184 13.24 17.52 11.57
CA GLU A 184 12.70 18.86 11.75
C GLU A 184 11.20 18.97 11.47
N THR A 185 10.53 17.86 11.18
CA THR A 185 9.10 17.90 10.83
C THR A 185 8.24 18.38 11.99
N THR A 186 7.37 19.31 11.71
CA THR A 186 6.23 19.69 12.56
C THR A 186 4.91 19.46 11.84
N PHE A 187 4.96 18.75 10.72
CA PHE A 187 3.79 18.42 9.91
C PHE A 187 2.90 17.40 10.65
N GLU A 188 1.60 17.68 10.68
CA GLU A 188 0.65 16.91 11.50
C GLU A 188 0.38 15.49 11.01
N SER A 189 0.78 15.16 9.76
CA SER A 189 0.51 13.86 9.12
C SER A 189 1.81 13.21 8.63
N PRO A 190 2.55 12.50 9.49
CA PRO A 190 3.82 11.89 9.12
C PRO A 190 3.67 10.69 8.17
N PHE A 191 2.46 10.21 7.95
CA PHE A 191 2.16 9.00 7.18
C PHE A 191 1.71 9.28 5.74
N LEU A 192 2.09 10.42 5.15
CA LEU A 192 1.80 10.65 3.73
C LEU A 192 2.46 9.57 2.86
N ALA A 193 1.76 9.12 1.82
CA ALA A 193 2.36 8.39 0.70
C ALA A 193 3.15 9.34 -0.21
N GLY A 194 4.00 8.83 -1.09
CA GLY A 194 4.80 9.65 -2.01
C GLY A 194 3.96 10.58 -2.88
N VAL A 195 2.81 10.11 -3.38
CA VAL A 195 1.85 10.95 -4.11
C VAL A 195 1.27 12.06 -3.24
N GLY A 196 1.07 11.81 -1.94
CA GLY A 196 0.61 12.81 -0.97
C GLY A 196 1.65 13.91 -0.77
N VAL A 197 2.93 13.55 -0.62
CA VAL A 197 4.03 14.52 -0.53
C VAL A 197 4.13 15.38 -1.80
N ALA A 198 4.07 14.74 -2.97
CA ALA A 198 4.06 15.43 -4.25
C ALA A 198 2.85 16.38 -4.39
N TYR A 199 1.66 15.96 -3.95
CA TYR A 199 0.46 16.80 -3.94
C TYR A 199 0.62 18.06 -3.09
N TYR A 200 1.20 17.94 -1.89
CA TYR A 200 1.47 19.09 -1.01
C TYR A 200 2.50 20.04 -1.63
N LEU A 201 3.59 19.52 -2.23
CA LEU A 201 4.55 20.34 -2.96
C LEU A 201 3.86 21.13 -4.08
N MET A 202 3.07 20.47 -4.92
CA MET A 202 2.38 21.11 -6.04
C MET A 202 1.33 22.12 -5.57
N ALA A 203 0.72 21.92 -4.40
CA ALA A 203 -0.17 22.92 -3.78
C ALA A 203 0.57 24.21 -3.41
N VAL A 204 1.78 24.10 -2.86
CA VAL A 204 2.62 25.25 -2.53
C VAL A 204 3.14 25.94 -3.79
N VAL A 205 3.57 25.18 -4.81
CA VAL A 205 3.98 25.72 -6.13
C VAL A 205 2.85 26.57 -6.73
N ARG A 206 1.63 26.01 -6.81
CA ARG A 206 0.46 26.75 -7.31
C ARG A 206 0.19 28.03 -6.51
N ALA A 207 0.28 27.95 -5.17
CA ALA A 207 0.05 29.11 -4.32
C ALA A 207 1.08 30.24 -4.57
N LYS A 208 2.36 29.88 -4.76
CA LYS A 208 3.43 30.84 -5.11
C LYS A 208 3.19 31.46 -6.49
N LEU A 209 2.90 30.65 -7.51
CA LEU A 209 2.59 31.15 -8.85
C LEU A 209 1.38 32.09 -8.86
N ARG A 210 0.33 31.78 -8.07
CA ARG A 210 -0.81 32.69 -7.88
C ARG A 210 -0.40 34.02 -7.25
N ALA A 211 0.44 33.98 -6.21
CA ALA A 211 0.93 35.19 -5.54
C ALA A 211 1.76 36.08 -6.48
N GLU A 212 2.48 35.48 -7.42
CA GLU A 212 3.25 36.16 -8.48
C GLU A 212 2.37 36.59 -9.67
N LYS A 213 1.05 36.32 -9.66
CA LYS A 213 0.11 36.58 -10.77
C LYS A 213 0.50 35.86 -12.07
N TYR A 214 1.19 34.73 -11.95
CA TYR A 214 1.69 33.96 -13.09
C TYR A 214 0.56 33.56 -14.04
N PHE A 215 -0.53 33.01 -13.50
CA PHE A 215 -1.66 32.50 -14.30
C PHE A 215 -2.32 33.61 -15.12
N GLU A 216 -2.47 34.81 -14.54
CA GLU A 216 -3.03 35.97 -15.24
C GLU A 216 -2.07 36.49 -16.33
N SER A 217 -0.76 36.55 -16.02
CA SER A 217 0.24 37.13 -16.94
C SER A 217 0.59 36.22 -18.13
N HIS A 218 0.35 34.91 -18.01
CA HIS A 218 0.64 33.92 -19.06
C HIS A 218 -0.63 33.37 -19.75
N ASP A 219 -1.82 33.91 -19.42
CA ASP A 219 -3.12 33.41 -19.94
C ASP A 219 -3.31 31.92 -19.75
N VAL A 220 -2.91 31.40 -18.57
CA VAL A 220 -3.05 30.00 -18.15
C VAL A 220 -4.11 29.93 -17.07
N SER A 221 -5.03 28.96 -17.20
CA SER A 221 -6.02 28.71 -16.14
C SER A 221 -5.36 28.14 -14.89
N GLU A 222 -5.71 28.68 -13.70
CA GLU A 222 -5.20 28.13 -12.46
C GLU A 222 -5.80 26.74 -12.19
N PRO A 223 -4.98 25.67 -11.97
CA PRO A 223 -5.49 24.31 -11.75
C PRO A 223 -6.30 24.19 -10.46
N ILE A 224 -7.38 23.40 -10.49
CA ILE A 224 -8.17 23.04 -9.31
C ILE A 224 -7.58 21.77 -8.69
N LEU A 225 -6.72 21.87 -7.69
CA LEU A 225 -5.99 20.73 -7.11
C LEU A 225 -6.86 19.54 -6.73
N ALA A 226 -8.13 19.78 -6.36
CA ALA A 226 -9.05 18.69 -6.03
C ALA A 226 -9.29 17.71 -7.20
N ASP A 227 -9.00 18.11 -8.44
CA ASP A 227 -9.16 17.26 -9.63
C ASP A 227 -8.08 16.15 -9.74
N TRP A 228 -7.05 16.22 -8.91
CA TRP A 228 -5.99 15.19 -8.79
C TRP A 228 -6.17 14.27 -7.59
N LEU A 229 -7.22 14.43 -6.79
CA LEU A 229 -7.46 13.58 -5.62
C LEU A 229 -7.80 12.12 -5.97
N ASP A 230 -8.15 11.83 -7.21
CA ASP A 230 -8.28 10.46 -7.71
C ASP A 230 -6.93 9.72 -7.71
N LEU A 231 -5.85 10.38 -8.16
CA LEU A 231 -4.48 9.84 -8.10
C LEU A 231 -3.99 9.74 -6.65
N VAL A 232 -4.20 10.80 -5.87
CA VAL A 232 -3.78 10.82 -4.46
C VAL A 232 -4.45 9.70 -3.67
N ALA A 233 -5.75 9.47 -3.88
CA ALA A 233 -6.46 8.39 -3.22
C ALA A 233 -5.93 7.01 -3.62
N LEU A 234 -5.64 6.80 -4.92
CA LEU A 234 -5.11 5.53 -5.39
C LEU A 234 -3.72 5.24 -4.84
N GLY A 235 -2.76 6.17 -4.96
CA GLY A 235 -1.39 5.97 -4.46
C GLY A 235 -1.39 5.76 -2.94
N THR A 236 -2.07 6.62 -2.17
CA THR A 236 -2.16 6.50 -0.70
C THR A 236 -2.66 5.12 -0.25
N VAL A 237 -3.70 4.59 -0.92
CA VAL A 237 -4.26 3.28 -0.57
C VAL A 237 -3.36 2.14 -1.06
N ALA A 238 -2.75 2.27 -2.24
CA ALA A 238 -1.91 1.23 -2.84
C ALA A 238 -0.58 1.04 -2.11
N ASP A 239 -0.03 2.11 -1.52
CA ASP A 239 1.19 2.07 -0.70
C ASP A 239 0.96 1.55 0.73
N VAL A 240 -0.33 1.40 1.12
CA VAL A 240 -0.71 0.84 2.43
C VAL A 240 -0.19 1.67 3.61
N VAL A 241 -0.04 2.98 3.45
CA VAL A 241 0.31 3.88 4.56
C VAL A 241 -0.83 3.97 5.58
N PRO A 242 -0.53 4.25 6.86
CA PRO A 242 -1.56 4.48 7.86
C PRO A 242 -2.54 5.58 7.45
N LEU A 243 -3.84 5.26 7.52
CA LEU A 243 -4.91 6.21 7.25
C LEU A 243 -5.18 7.08 8.49
N ASP A 244 -4.22 7.96 8.83
CA ASP A 244 -4.46 9.02 9.78
C ASP A 244 -5.57 9.96 9.27
N ARG A 245 -5.94 10.96 10.05
CA ARG A 245 -7.03 11.86 9.66
C ARG A 245 -6.78 12.55 8.32
N ASN A 246 -5.55 12.99 8.06
CA ASN A 246 -5.21 13.69 6.83
C ASN A 246 -5.30 12.78 5.60
N ASN A 247 -4.73 11.57 5.68
CA ASN A 247 -4.84 10.57 4.63
C ASN A 247 -6.29 10.13 4.41
N ARG A 248 -7.10 10.01 5.48
CA ARG A 248 -8.54 9.75 5.35
C ARG A 248 -9.27 10.86 4.61
N ILE A 249 -8.94 12.14 4.85
CA ILE A 249 -9.53 13.26 4.09
C ILE A 249 -9.17 13.14 2.61
N LEU A 250 -7.88 12.93 2.28
CA LEU A 250 -7.41 12.81 0.90
C LEU A 250 -8.12 11.66 0.17
N VAL A 251 -8.13 10.47 0.78
CA VAL A 251 -8.76 9.26 0.19
C VAL A 251 -10.28 9.42 0.09
N TYR A 252 -10.94 9.94 1.12
CA TYR A 252 -12.39 10.17 1.12
C TYR A 252 -12.82 11.12 0.01
N GLN A 253 -12.13 12.25 -0.13
CA GLN A 253 -12.44 13.25 -1.14
C GLN A 253 -12.14 12.73 -2.55
N GLY A 254 -11.08 11.96 -2.73
CA GLY A 254 -10.79 11.30 -4.00
C GLY A 254 -11.88 10.29 -4.38
N LEU A 255 -12.25 9.39 -3.47
CA LEU A 255 -13.34 8.42 -3.67
C LEU A 255 -14.68 9.12 -3.96
N ARG A 256 -15.01 10.16 -3.21
CA ARG A 256 -16.25 10.93 -3.41
C ARG A 256 -16.30 11.53 -4.81
N ARG A 257 -15.20 12.11 -5.29
CA ARG A 257 -15.12 12.69 -6.65
C ARG A 257 -15.22 11.60 -7.71
N MET A 258 -14.50 10.50 -7.57
CA MET A 258 -14.59 9.36 -8.48
C MET A 258 -16.02 8.82 -8.57
N ARG A 259 -16.73 8.65 -7.45
CA ARG A 259 -18.13 8.20 -7.41
C ARG A 259 -19.08 9.14 -8.14
N LEU A 260 -18.78 10.43 -8.18
CA LEU A 260 -19.53 11.45 -8.92
C LEU A 260 -19.13 11.55 -10.40
N GLY A 261 -18.19 10.71 -10.86
CA GLY A 261 -17.70 10.70 -12.24
C GLY A 261 -16.59 11.71 -12.53
N HIS A 262 -16.11 12.45 -11.52
CA HIS A 262 -14.98 13.38 -11.64
C HIS A 262 -13.66 12.63 -11.43
N LEU A 263 -13.18 12.02 -12.50
CA LEU A 263 -11.91 11.29 -12.53
C LEU A 263 -11.35 11.30 -13.95
N ARG A 264 -10.03 11.09 -14.05
CA ARG A 264 -9.34 11.04 -15.35
C ARG A 264 -9.68 9.78 -16.15
N PRO A 265 -9.50 9.80 -17.51
CA PRO A 265 -9.81 8.65 -18.36
C PRO A 265 -9.08 7.37 -17.93
N GLY A 266 -7.79 7.44 -17.55
CA GLY A 266 -7.01 6.29 -17.08
C GLY A 266 -7.59 5.64 -15.82
N MET A 267 -7.98 6.43 -14.83
CA MET A 267 -8.63 5.92 -13.62
C MET A 267 -9.96 5.24 -13.94
N ARG A 268 -10.76 5.84 -14.82
CA ARG A 268 -12.03 5.24 -15.26
C ARG A 268 -11.79 3.90 -15.93
N ALA A 269 -10.85 3.81 -16.87
CA ALA A 269 -10.55 2.59 -17.59
C ALA A 269 -10.07 1.47 -16.65
N LEU A 270 -9.21 1.80 -15.67
CA LEU A 270 -8.73 0.84 -14.67
C LEU A 270 -9.85 0.34 -13.74
N ILE A 271 -10.79 1.18 -13.35
CA ILE A 271 -11.94 0.80 -12.53
C ILE A 271 -12.89 -0.10 -13.35
N GLU A 272 -13.20 0.27 -14.60
CA GLU A 272 -14.05 -0.51 -15.51
C GLU A 272 -13.47 -1.91 -15.76
N ILE A 273 -12.17 -2.03 -16.09
CA ILE A 273 -11.53 -3.34 -16.34
C ILE A 273 -11.42 -4.19 -15.06
N SER A 274 -11.52 -3.56 -13.90
CA SER A 274 -11.51 -4.23 -12.60
C SER A 274 -12.88 -4.79 -12.21
N ASP A 275 -13.89 -4.60 -13.03
CA ASP A 275 -15.29 -4.96 -12.76
C ASP A 275 -15.81 -4.31 -11.45
N ARG A 276 -15.49 -3.02 -11.28
CA ARG A 276 -15.92 -2.23 -10.13
C ARG A 276 -16.87 -1.12 -10.57
N ARG A 277 -17.90 -0.86 -9.75
CA ARG A 277 -18.87 0.20 -10.00
C ARG A 277 -18.39 1.51 -9.37
N LEU A 278 -18.45 2.58 -10.14
CA LEU A 278 -18.03 3.91 -9.66
C LEU A 278 -18.84 4.36 -8.43
N GLU A 279 -20.15 4.14 -8.46
CA GLU A 279 -21.09 4.63 -7.43
C GLU A 279 -20.81 4.05 -6.04
N THR A 280 -20.23 2.84 -5.98
CA THR A 280 -19.93 2.12 -4.74
C THR A 280 -18.45 1.91 -4.51
N LEU A 281 -17.57 2.58 -5.28
CA LEU A 281 -16.13 2.42 -5.21
C LEU A 281 -15.61 2.68 -3.79
N SER A 282 -14.82 1.78 -3.26
CA SER A 282 -14.24 1.83 -1.92
C SER A 282 -12.72 1.93 -1.93
N ALA A 283 -12.10 2.25 -0.79
CA ALA A 283 -10.66 2.17 -0.63
C ALA A 283 -10.14 0.73 -0.87
N GLN A 284 -10.91 -0.28 -0.45
CA GLN A 284 -10.57 -1.68 -0.70
C GLN A 284 -10.52 -1.99 -2.21
N ASP A 285 -11.42 -1.44 -3.02
CA ASP A 285 -11.38 -1.60 -4.48
C ASP A 285 -10.13 -0.96 -5.09
N LEU A 286 -9.72 0.22 -4.60
CA LEU A 286 -8.47 0.85 -5.03
C LEU A 286 -7.26 -0.02 -4.68
N GLY A 287 -7.18 -0.53 -3.46
CA GLY A 287 -6.03 -1.32 -2.98
C GLY A 287 -5.95 -2.73 -3.55
N PHE A 288 -7.09 -3.41 -3.74
CA PHE A 288 -7.10 -4.83 -4.14
C PHE A 288 -7.55 -5.11 -5.58
N ALA A 289 -8.14 -4.11 -6.25
CA ALA A 289 -8.52 -4.26 -7.64
C ALA A 289 -7.74 -3.33 -8.57
N VAL A 290 -7.69 -2.03 -8.32
CA VAL A 290 -7.06 -1.05 -9.22
C VAL A 290 -5.52 -1.04 -9.07
N GLY A 291 -5.00 -0.80 -7.87
CA GLY A 291 -3.56 -0.70 -7.58
C GLY A 291 -2.74 -1.91 -8.05
N PRO A 292 -3.20 -3.16 -7.85
CA PRO A 292 -2.48 -4.35 -8.30
C PRO A 292 -2.20 -4.42 -9.81
N ARG A 293 -2.99 -3.75 -10.65
CA ARG A 293 -2.76 -3.68 -12.10
C ARG A 293 -1.58 -2.79 -12.45
N LEU A 294 -1.45 -1.65 -11.78
CA LEU A 294 -0.27 -0.80 -11.90
C LEU A 294 0.96 -1.52 -11.34
N ASN A 295 0.87 -2.06 -10.12
CA ASN A 295 1.97 -2.78 -9.49
C ASN A 295 2.46 -4.00 -10.30
N ALA A 296 1.60 -4.64 -11.09
CA ALA A 296 1.99 -5.77 -11.94
C ALA A 296 2.94 -5.33 -13.06
N ALA A 297 2.75 -4.16 -13.65
CA ALA A 297 3.66 -3.61 -14.65
C ALA A 297 5.07 -3.45 -14.06
N GLY A 298 5.24 -2.78 -12.91
CA GLY A 298 6.55 -2.61 -12.28
C GLY A 298 7.19 -3.91 -11.73
N ARG A 299 6.46 -5.03 -11.74
CA ARG A 299 6.97 -6.35 -11.33
C ARG A 299 7.36 -7.26 -12.47
N LEU A 300 6.72 -7.15 -13.62
CA LEU A 300 6.90 -8.03 -14.77
C LEU A 300 7.43 -7.30 -16.01
N ASP A 301 7.24 -5.99 -16.09
CA ASP A 301 7.54 -5.18 -17.27
C ASP A 301 7.90 -3.74 -16.85
N ASP A 302 7.50 -2.74 -17.60
CA ASP A 302 7.74 -1.31 -17.39
C ASP A 302 6.49 -0.63 -16.81
N ILE A 303 6.62 -0.03 -15.63
CA ILE A 303 5.58 0.79 -14.99
C ILE A 303 5.18 2.01 -15.83
N GLY A 304 6.01 2.42 -16.79
CA GLY A 304 5.74 3.50 -17.74
C GLY A 304 4.41 3.34 -18.45
N LEU A 305 3.97 2.10 -18.74
CA LEU A 305 2.63 1.81 -19.27
C LEU A 305 1.52 2.28 -18.30
N GLY A 306 1.71 2.07 -16.99
CA GLY A 306 0.79 2.55 -15.96
C GLY A 306 0.71 4.07 -15.91
N ILE A 307 1.86 4.75 -15.96
CA ILE A 307 1.92 6.22 -15.99
C ILE A 307 1.25 6.76 -17.26
N GLN A 308 1.52 6.17 -18.43
CA GLN A 308 0.87 6.56 -19.69
C GLN A 308 -0.65 6.40 -19.61
N CYS A 309 -1.13 5.31 -19.04
CA CYS A 309 -2.56 5.08 -18.82
C CYS A 309 -3.17 6.20 -17.94
N LEU A 310 -2.50 6.56 -16.84
CA LEU A 310 -2.95 7.64 -15.94
C LEU A 310 -2.89 9.04 -16.57
N LEU A 311 -1.98 9.25 -17.52
CA LEU A 311 -1.82 10.51 -18.28
C LEU A 311 -2.69 10.58 -19.54
N ALA A 312 -3.39 9.51 -19.91
CA ALA A 312 -4.22 9.46 -21.11
C ALA A 312 -5.29 10.56 -21.12
N GLN A 313 -5.44 11.24 -22.28
CA GLN A 313 -6.37 12.35 -22.44
C GLN A 313 -7.76 11.89 -22.91
N ASP A 314 -7.84 10.71 -23.49
CA ASP A 314 -9.08 10.10 -23.96
C ASP A 314 -9.31 8.69 -23.41
N LEU A 315 -10.57 8.28 -23.38
CA LEU A 315 -10.95 7.01 -22.75
C LEU A 315 -10.59 5.79 -23.59
N ASP A 316 -10.51 5.90 -24.91
CA ASP A 316 -10.22 4.75 -25.79
C ASP A 316 -8.75 4.35 -25.70
N SER A 317 -7.84 5.33 -25.72
CA SER A 317 -6.42 5.13 -25.44
C SER A 317 -6.21 4.56 -24.02
N ALA A 318 -6.90 5.11 -23.03
CA ALA A 318 -6.83 4.64 -21.65
C ALA A 318 -7.29 3.18 -21.51
N ARG A 319 -8.40 2.80 -22.15
CA ARG A 319 -8.91 1.41 -22.14
C ARG A 319 -7.94 0.43 -22.76
N SER A 320 -7.28 0.78 -23.87
CA SER A 320 -6.28 -0.07 -24.51
C SER A 320 -5.12 -0.37 -23.55
N MET A 321 -4.62 0.65 -22.86
CA MET A 321 -3.56 0.50 -21.86
C MET A 321 -4.03 -0.26 -20.62
N ALA A 322 -5.25 0.00 -20.14
CA ALA A 322 -5.83 -0.72 -19.00
C ALA A 322 -5.99 -2.23 -19.27
N VAL A 323 -6.33 -2.63 -20.51
CA VAL A 323 -6.37 -4.04 -20.93
C VAL A 323 -4.99 -4.67 -20.81
N ALA A 324 -3.93 -4.01 -21.31
CA ALA A 324 -2.57 -4.53 -21.21
C ALA A 324 -2.11 -4.66 -19.73
N LEU A 325 -2.44 -3.68 -18.88
CA LEU A 325 -2.16 -3.74 -17.44
C LEU A 325 -2.93 -4.88 -16.74
N ASP A 326 -4.17 -5.17 -17.16
CA ASP A 326 -4.95 -6.29 -16.63
C ASP A 326 -4.35 -7.65 -17.05
N GLU A 327 -3.83 -7.76 -18.26
CA GLU A 327 -3.12 -8.95 -18.73
C GLU A 327 -1.83 -9.20 -17.93
N LEU A 328 -1.04 -8.16 -17.68
CA LEU A 328 0.13 -8.25 -16.79
C LEU A 328 -0.26 -8.68 -15.37
N ASN A 329 -1.35 -8.15 -14.82
CA ASN A 329 -1.84 -8.55 -13.50
C ASN A 329 -2.34 -10.00 -13.47
N LYS A 330 -2.97 -10.49 -14.54
CA LYS A 330 -3.35 -11.91 -14.69
C LYS A 330 -2.12 -12.80 -14.75
N ALA A 331 -1.12 -12.43 -15.55
CA ALA A 331 0.16 -13.16 -15.65
C ALA A 331 0.87 -13.20 -14.29
N ARG A 332 0.97 -12.06 -13.59
CA ARG A 332 1.54 -11.97 -12.24
C ARG A 332 0.81 -12.90 -11.25
N ARG A 333 -0.55 -12.94 -11.28
CA ARG A 333 -1.33 -13.85 -10.44
C ARG A 333 -1.07 -15.32 -10.75
N ALA A 334 -0.94 -15.70 -12.02
CA ALA A 334 -0.63 -17.06 -12.39
C ALA A 334 0.74 -17.50 -11.84
N ILE A 335 1.77 -16.65 -11.99
CA ILE A 335 3.09 -16.87 -11.41
C ILE A 335 3.02 -16.98 -9.88
N GLU A 336 2.27 -16.07 -9.23
CA GLU A 336 2.05 -16.08 -7.77
C GLU A 336 1.40 -17.39 -7.31
N ASP A 337 0.35 -17.84 -7.99
CA ASP A 337 -0.38 -19.09 -7.65
C ASP A 337 0.55 -20.31 -7.74
N GLU A 338 1.35 -20.41 -8.81
CA GLU A 338 2.34 -21.49 -8.99
C GLU A 338 3.39 -21.47 -7.88
N MET A 339 4.06 -20.34 -7.70
CA MET A 339 5.07 -20.18 -6.66
C MET A 339 4.52 -20.42 -5.23
N ASN A 340 3.26 -20.08 -4.97
CA ASN A 340 2.62 -20.35 -3.67
C ASN A 340 2.38 -21.86 -3.45
N VAL A 341 2.08 -22.62 -4.50
CA VAL A 341 1.98 -24.10 -4.42
C VAL A 341 3.34 -24.67 -4.10
N ASP A 342 4.38 -24.29 -4.83
CA ASP A 342 5.75 -24.76 -4.63
C ASP A 342 6.25 -24.42 -3.22
N ALA A 343 6.05 -23.20 -2.77
CA ALA A 343 6.47 -22.76 -1.44
C ALA A 343 5.82 -23.60 -0.33
N LYS A 344 4.54 -23.96 -0.46
CA LYS A 344 3.85 -24.82 0.50
C LYS A 344 4.45 -26.23 0.53
N VAL A 345 4.77 -26.80 -0.65
CA VAL A 345 5.41 -28.12 -0.74
C VAL A 345 6.79 -28.06 -0.09
N LEU A 346 7.63 -27.07 -0.44
CA LEU A 346 8.97 -26.91 0.11
C LEU A 346 8.95 -26.75 1.64
N ILE A 347 7.98 -26.02 2.19
CA ILE A 347 7.84 -25.87 3.64
C ILE A 347 7.37 -27.17 4.28
N SER A 348 6.39 -27.88 3.69
CA SER A 348 5.84 -29.12 4.25
C SER A 348 6.82 -30.30 4.22
N GLU A 349 7.72 -30.32 3.25
CA GLU A 349 8.77 -31.33 3.12
C GLU A 349 10.03 -31.01 3.94
N SER A 350 10.13 -29.77 4.44
CA SER A 350 11.26 -29.33 5.27
C SER A 350 11.15 -29.94 6.66
N THR A 351 12.30 -30.35 7.22
CA THR A 351 12.41 -30.79 8.62
C THR A 351 12.18 -29.65 9.62
N ASP A 352 12.13 -28.41 9.14
CA ASP A 352 12.09 -27.18 9.94
C ASP A 352 10.72 -26.49 9.92
N VAL A 353 9.61 -27.24 9.77
CA VAL A 353 8.24 -26.68 9.76
C VAL A 353 7.91 -25.93 11.04
N GLU A 354 8.52 -26.32 12.16
CA GLU A 354 8.36 -25.67 13.47
C GLU A 354 9.42 -24.60 13.74
N ALA A 355 10.32 -24.33 12.79
CA ALA A 355 11.33 -23.29 12.93
C ALA A 355 10.69 -21.91 13.20
N PRO A 356 11.31 -21.04 14.02
CA PRO A 356 10.78 -19.71 14.34
C PRO A 356 10.74 -18.77 13.13
N ALA A 357 11.44 -19.12 12.03
CA ALA A 357 11.46 -18.39 10.76
C ALA A 357 11.60 -19.35 9.59
N LEU A 358 11.03 -18.98 8.44
CA LEU A 358 11.02 -19.79 7.23
C LEU A 358 11.86 -19.14 6.12
N CYS A 359 12.69 -19.95 5.45
CA CYS A 359 13.41 -19.52 4.24
C CYS A 359 13.16 -20.51 3.12
N VAL A 360 12.55 -20.04 2.04
CA VAL A 360 12.24 -20.85 0.85
C VAL A 360 13.00 -20.32 -0.37
N TYR A 361 13.41 -21.23 -1.24
CA TYR A 361 14.12 -20.90 -2.47
C TYR A 361 13.78 -21.87 -3.56
N ASP A 362 13.54 -21.36 -4.74
CA ASP A 362 13.52 -22.12 -5.97
C ASP A 362 14.16 -21.32 -7.11
N ALA A 363 14.96 -21.98 -7.95
CA ALA A 363 15.67 -21.34 -9.05
C ALA A 363 14.74 -20.85 -10.17
N SER A 364 13.55 -21.46 -10.32
CA SER A 364 12.55 -21.09 -11.32
C SER A 364 11.72 -19.86 -10.93
N TRP A 365 11.78 -19.42 -9.67
CA TRP A 365 10.92 -18.36 -9.17
C TRP A 365 11.27 -16.99 -9.75
N HIS A 366 10.22 -16.22 -10.00
CA HIS A 366 10.35 -14.87 -10.53
C HIS A 366 10.70 -13.86 -9.43
N GLN A 367 11.85 -13.18 -9.54
CA GLN A 367 12.34 -12.23 -8.51
C GLN A 367 11.38 -11.06 -8.21
N GLY A 368 10.53 -10.65 -9.16
CA GLY A 368 9.50 -9.61 -8.94
C GLY A 368 8.30 -10.08 -8.10
N VAL A 369 8.14 -11.40 -7.90
CA VAL A 369 6.97 -12.01 -7.23
C VAL A 369 7.34 -12.61 -5.86
N VAL A 370 8.61 -12.92 -5.57
CA VAL A 370 9.05 -13.51 -4.29
C VAL A 370 8.55 -12.74 -3.05
N GLY A 371 8.45 -11.41 -3.14
CA GLY A 371 7.95 -10.60 -2.03
C GLY A 371 6.48 -10.82 -1.71
N ILE A 372 5.67 -11.16 -2.72
CA ILE A 372 4.25 -11.51 -2.55
C ILE A 372 4.15 -12.90 -1.93
N VAL A 373 4.92 -13.85 -2.43
CA VAL A 373 4.98 -15.23 -1.89
C VAL A 373 5.41 -15.23 -0.43
N ALA A 374 6.47 -14.48 -0.08
CA ALA A 374 6.89 -14.32 1.32
C ALA A 374 5.75 -13.78 2.20
N GLY A 375 4.98 -12.79 1.72
CA GLY A 375 3.81 -12.25 2.40
C GLY A 375 2.73 -13.30 2.63
N ARG A 376 2.38 -14.09 1.59
CA ARG A 376 1.37 -15.16 1.67
C ARG A 376 1.79 -16.29 2.62
N MET A 377 3.07 -16.65 2.59
CA MET A 377 3.58 -17.67 3.52
C MET A 377 3.59 -17.15 4.96
N ARG A 378 3.99 -15.88 5.19
CA ARG A 378 3.89 -15.23 6.49
C ARG A 378 2.45 -15.23 7.03
N GLU A 379 1.46 -14.86 6.21
CA GLU A 379 0.04 -14.88 6.59
C GLU A 379 -0.45 -16.28 6.96
N ARG A 380 0.01 -17.29 6.22
CA ARG A 380 -0.41 -18.67 6.42
C ARG A 380 0.22 -19.35 7.64
N PHE A 381 1.52 -19.09 7.87
CA PHE A 381 2.30 -19.78 8.90
C PHE A 381 2.55 -18.94 10.15
N HIS A 382 2.13 -17.67 10.15
CA HIS A 382 2.35 -16.71 11.22
C HIS A 382 3.81 -16.61 11.68
N ARG A 383 4.76 -16.73 10.75
CA ARG A 383 6.20 -16.70 10.97
C ARG A 383 6.88 -15.70 10.04
N PRO A 384 8.02 -15.11 10.43
CA PRO A 384 8.87 -14.39 9.49
C PRO A 384 9.28 -15.29 8.33
N VAL A 385 9.15 -14.81 7.10
CA VAL A 385 9.44 -15.57 5.89
C VAL A 385 10.39 -14.80 4.99
N ILE A 386 11.39 -15.50 4.45
CA ILE A 386 12.20 -15.00 3.35
C ILE A 386 12.03 -15.95 2.16
N ALA A 387 11.59 -15.41 1.03
CA ALA A 387 11.53 -16.13 -0.24
C ALA A 387 12.64 -15.65 -1.17
N PHE A 388 13.41 -16.55 -1.73
CA PHE A 388 14.55 -16.28 -2.60
C PHE A 388 14.29 -16.76 -4.03
N ALA A 389 14.84 -16.02 -5.01
CA ALA A 389 14.97 -16.42 -6.40
C ALA A 389 16.38 -16.14 -6.91
N ASP A 390 16.77 -16.76 -8.01
CA ASP A 390 18.05 -16.47 -8.67
C ASP A 390 18.12 -15.01 -9.13
N SER A 391 19.31 -14.39 -9.03
CA SER A 391 19.56 -13.01 -9.49
C SER A 391 19.60 -12.87 -11.01
N GLY A 392 19.49 -13.97 -11.76
CA GLY A 392 19.60 -14.04 -13.22
C GLY A 392 21.06 -14.04 -13.70
N ASP A 393 21.21 -13.84 -15.02
CA ASP A 393 22.52 -13.95 -15.71
C ASP A 393 23.52 -12.86 -15.32
N ILE A 394 23.05 -11.77 -14.75
CA ILE A 394 23.88 -10.60 -14.36
C ILE A 394 24.80 -10.94 -13.19
N SER A 395 24.35 -11.79 -12.25
CA SER A 395 25.12 -12.20 -11.07
C SER A 395 24.97 -13.71 -10.80
N PRO A 396 25.64 -14.56 -11.59
CA PRO A 396 25.53 -16.01 -11.45
C PRO A 396 25.95 -16.49 -10.05
N GLY A 397 25.11 -17.30 -9.41
CA GLY A 397 25.36 -17.85 -8.08
C GLY A 397 24.94 -16.95 -6.92
N GLU A 398 24.39 -15.77 -7.18
CA GLU A 398 23.70 -14.95 -6.20
C GLU A 398 22.20 -15.21 -6.23
N ILE A 399 21.56 -15.12 -5.06
CA ILE A 399 20.11 -15.19 -4.91
C ILE A 399 19.60 -13.94 -4.19
N LYS A 400 18.51 -13.38 -4.68
CA LYS A 400 17.82 -12.23 -4.09
C LYS A 400 16.64 -12.72 -3.26
N GLY A 401 16.58 -12.27 -2.00
CA GLY A 401 15.53 -12.59 -1.06
C GLY A 401 14.62 -11.40 -0.78
N SER A 402 13.35 -11.69 -0.58
CA SER A 402 12.38 -10.75 -0.02
C SER A 402 11.86 -11.28 1.30
N ALA A 403 12.07 -10.51 2.36
CA ALA A 403 11.71 -10.85 3.71
C ALA A 403 10.41 -10.16 4.13
N ARG A 404 9.58 -10.87 4.90
CA ARG A 404 8.36 -10.37 5.53
C ARG A 404 8.33 -10.77 6.99
N SER A 405 8.04 -9.79 7.86
CA SER A 405 8.03 -9.96 9.32
C SER A 405 6.64 -10.21 9.87
N VAL A 406 6.59 -10.60 11.12
CA VAL A 406 5.40 -10.65 11.97
C VAL A 406 5.45 -9.52 13.01
N PRO A 407 4.30 -9.13 13.63
CA PRO A 407 4.32 -8.21 14.76
C PRO A 407 5.31 -8.65 15.84
N GLY A 408 5.96 -7.69 16.50
CA GLY A 408 6.97 -7.98 17.52
C GLY A 408 8.41 -8.19 17.00
N LEU A 409 8.62 -8.43 15.71
CA LEU A 409 9.96 -8.60 15.12
C LEU A 409 10.32 -7.48 14.14
N HIS A 410 11.43 -6.80 14.37
CA HIS A 410 12.05 -5.89 13.40
C HIS A 410 12.98 -6.67 12.47
N ILE A 411 12.53 -6.98 11.23
CA ILE A 411 13.23 -7.94 10.36
C ILE A 411 14.59 -7.43 9.88
N ARG A 412 14.73 -6.11 9.67
CA ARG A 412 16.03 -5.52 9.31
C ARG A 412 17.06 -5.73 10.41
N ASP A 413 16.66 -5.58 11.69
CA ASP A 413 17.56 -5.77 12.82
C ASP A 413 17.96 -7.25 12.99
N ALA A 414 17.07 -8.18 12.66
CA ALA A 414 17.39 -9.59 12.62
C ALA A 414 18.41 -9.91 11.50
N LEU A 415 18.29 -9.26 10.34
CA LEU A 415 19.26 -9.39 9.24
C LEU A 415 20.60 -8.74 9.58
N ASP A 416 20.60 -7.61 10.27
CA ASP A 416 21.81 -6.92 10.76
C ASP A 416 22.58 -7.79 11.75
N ASP A 417 21.88 -8.47 12.67
CA ASP A 417 22.47 -9.44 13.59
C ASP A 417 23.15 -10.60 12.85
N VAL A 418 22.46 -11.16 11.85
CA VAL A 418 23.05 -12.22 11.01
C VAL A 418 24.30 -11.72 10.29
N ALA A 419 24.25 -10.54 9.69
CA ALA A 419 25.39 -9.96 8.97
C ALA A 419 26.57 -9.65 9.89
N SER A 420 26.30 -9.13 11.09
CA SER A 420 27.31 -8.80 12.10
C SER A 420 27.95 -10.04 12.71
N ARG A 421 27.16 -11.08 13.02
CA ARG A 421 27.69 -12.33 13.64
C ARG A 421 28.39 -13.23 12.62
N PHE A 422 28.03 -13.14 11.35
CA PHE A 422 28.60 -13.97 10.29
C PHE A 422 29.03 -13.12 9.08
N PRO A 423 30.15 -12.39 9.19
CA PRO A 423 30.63 -11.55 8.09
C PRO A 423 30.77 -12.32 6.77
N GLY A 424 30.25 -11.74 5.68
CA GLY A 424 30.24 -12.34 4.34
C GLY A 424 29.14 -13.38 4.09
N LEU A 425 28.23 -13.59 5.04
CA LEU A 425 27.06 -14.46 4.84
C LEU A 425 25.92 -13.72 4.11
N VAL A 426 25.79 -12.41 4.33
CA VAL A 426 24.86 -11.52 3.64
C VAL A 426 25.67 -10.48 2.89
N ASP A 427 25.53 -10.41 1.58
CA ASP A 427 26.29 -9.48 0.73
C ASP A 427 25.67 -8.07 0.77
N LYS A 428 24.34 -7.97 0.70
CA LYS A 428 23.58 -6.72 0.80
C LYS A 428 22.24 -6.98 1.48
N PHE A 429 21.78 -6.04 2.27
CA PHE A 429 20.41 -6.03 2.78
C PHE A 429 19.93 -4.61 3.07
N GLY A 430 18.61 -4.42 3.09
CA GLY A 430 17.97 -3.15 3.40
C GLY A 430 16.48 -3.33 3.58
N GLY A 431 15.81 -2.35 4.17
CA GLY A 431 14.38 -2.39 4.42
C GLY A 431 13.99 -1.79 5.76
N HIS A 432 12.79 -2.14 6.21
CA HIS A 432 12.13 -1.62 7.41
C HIS A 432 11.75 -2.75 8.38
N ALA A 433 10.98 -2.41 9.41
CA ALA A 433 10.56 -3.37 10.44
C ALA A 433 9.81 -4.59 9.86
N MET A 434 8.88 -4.37 8.92
CA MET A 434 7.97 -5.42 8.42
C MET A 434 8.40 -6.06 7.10
N ALA A 435 9.32 -5.44 6.34
CA ALA A 435 9.77 -5.92 5.04
C ALA A 435 11.21 -5.52 4.77
N ALA A 436 11.99 -6.44 4.18
CA ALA A 436 13.37 -6.20 3.79
C ALA A 436 13.72 -6.96 2.51
N GLY A 437 14.71 -6.44 1.77
CA GLY A 437 15.37 -7.12 0.67
C GLY A 437 16.78 -7.52 1.07
N LEU A 438 17.29 -8.63 0.54
CA LEU A 438 18.66 -9.06 0.76
C LEU A 438 19.22 -9.84 -0.43
N THR A 439 20.54 -9.90 -0.51
CA THR A 439 21.29 -10.70 -1.48
C THR A 439 22.29 -11.57 -0.74
N ILE A 440 22.34 -12.85 -1.06
CA ILE A 440 23.31 -13.81 -0.55
C ILE A 440 23.84 -14.69 -1.68
N LYS A 441 24.97 -15.36 -1.47
CA LYS A 441 25.43 -16.41 -2.38
C LYS A 441 24.61 -17.67 -2.15
N ARG A 442 24.17 -18.33 -3.23
CA ARG A 442 23.37 -19.56 -3.16
C ARG A 442 24.02 -20.67 -2.32
N ILE A 443 25.33 -20.79 -2.38
CA ILE A 443 26.10 -21.76 -1.57
C ILE A 443 25.99 -21.51 -0.06
N HIS A 444 25.59 -20.32 0.35
CA HIS A 444 25.44 -19.93 1.75
C HIS A 444 24.02 -20.16 2.29
N LEU A 445 23.04 -20.57 1.46
CA LEU A 445 21.62 -20.61 1.82
C LEU A 445 21.35 -21.43 3.09
N ASP A 446 21.88 -22.65 3.21
CA ASP A 446 21.62 -23.49 4.39
C ASP A 446 22.26 -22.95 5.68
N ARG A 447 23.40 -22.29 5.56
CA ARG A 447 24.03 -21.60 6.69
C ARG A 447 23.22 -20.37 7.09
N PHE A 448 22.72 -19.64 6.09
CA PHE A 448 21.88 -18.47 6.30
C PHE A 448 20.55 -18.85 6.97
N ARG A 449 19.88 -19.92 6.52
CA ARG A 449 18.62 -20.42 7.12
C ARG A 449 18.76 -20.61 8.63
N ARG A 450 19.82 -21.31 9.05
CA ARG A 450 20.10 -21.55 10.48
C ARG A 450 20.39 -20.26 11.24
N ALA A 451 21.27 -19.41 10.72
CA ALA A 451 21.63 -18.16 11.34
C ALA A 451 20.43 -17.20 11.50
N PHE A 452 19.54 -17.17 10.49
CA PHE A 452 18.33 -16.34 10.51
C PHE A 452 17.31 -16.88 11.51
N ALA A 453 17.08 -18.21 11.54
CA ALA A 453 16.19 -18.84 12.51
C ALA A 453 16.66 -18.57 13.95
N ASP A 454 17.96 -18.69 14.24
CA ASP A 454 18.54 -18.36 15.54
C ASP A 454 18.39 -16.87 15.89
N ALA A 455 18.60 -15.96 14.92
CA ALA A 455 18.44 -14.53 15.14
C ALA A 455 16.99 -14.14 15.45
N VAL A 456 16.02 -14.81 14.82
CA VAL A 456 14.58 -14.64 15.10
C VAL A 456 14.23 -15.22 16.46
N ALA A 457 14.64 -16.46 16.76
CA ALA A 457 14.35 -17.13 18.05
C ALA A 457 14.80 -16.31 19.27
N ASN A 458 15.91 -15.56 19.12
CA ASN A 458 16.43 -14.72 20.20
C ASN A 458 15.68 -13.39 20.38
N ARG A 459 14.71 -13.06 19.48
CA ARG A 459 14.02 -11.76 19.45
C ARG A 459 12.52 -11.84 19.55
N ILE A 460 11.96 -13.04 19.40
CA ILE A 460 10.51 -13.24 19.33
C ILE A 460 10.08 -14.23 20.41
N GLU A 461 8.97 -13.95 21.05
CA GLU A 461 8.37 -14.89 21.98
C GLU A 461 7.39 -15.84 21.23
N PRO A 462 7.18 -17.08 21.70
CA PRO A 462 6.26 -18.02 21.06
C PRO A 462 4.84 -17.45 20.84
N ARG A 463 4.35 -16.62 21.76
CA ARG A 463 3.04 -15.95 21.63
C ARG A 463 2.95 -15.01 20.42
N ASP A 464 4.07 -14.41 19.99
CA ASP A 464 4.09 -13.49 18.86
C ASP A 464 4.02 -14.23 17.52
N LEU A 465 4.21 -15.57 17.54
CA LEU A 465 4.03 -16.46 16.41
C LEU A 465 2.61 -17.03 16.31
N ALA A 466 1.77 -16.83 17.32
CA ALA A 466 0.35 -17.15 17.24
C ALA A 466 -0.36 -16.12 16.36
N GLY A 467 -1.19 -16.59 15.44
CA GLY A 467 -2.03 -15.69 14.66
C GLY A 467 -3.07 -15.02 15.56
N VAL A 468 -3.10 -13.68 15.56
CA VAL A 468 -4.07 -12.90 16.32
C VAL A 468 -5.03 -12.19 15.39
N ILE A 469 -6.33 -12.33 15.64
CA ILE A 469 -7.38 -11.55 15.01
C ILE A 469 -7.87 -10.51 16.03
N ALA A 470 -7.61 -9.24 15.72
CA ALA A 470 -8.08 -8.14 16.54
C ALA A 470 -9.57 -7.89 16.25
N SER A 471 -10.42 -8.14 17.23
CA SER A 471 -11.88 -8.01 17.14
C SER A 471 -12.38 -6.73 17.83
N ASP A 472 -13.44 -6.15 17.28
CA ASP A 472 -14.19 -5.05 17.91
C ASP A 472 -15.29 -5.57 18.88
N GLY A 473 -15.21 -6.85 19.25
CA GLY A 473 -16.11 -7.50 20.22
C GLY A 473 -17.32 -8.19 19.58
N VAL A 474 -18.19 -8.70 20.42
CA VAL A 474 -19.42 -9.38 20.00
C VAL A 474 -20.48 -8.35 19.61
N LEU A 475 -21.26 -8.66 18.57
CA LEU A 475 -22.47 -7.90 18.21
C LEU A 475 -23.72 -8.53 18.85
N ALA A 476 -24.65 -7.68 19.29
CA ALA A 476 -25.98 -8.12 19.62
C ALA A 476 -26.73 -8.58 18.34
N VAL A 477 -27.69 -9.49 18.50
CA VAL A 477 -28.40 -10.07 17.35
C VAL A 477 -29.19 -9.01 16.56
N GLU A 478 -29.72 -8.01 17.24
CA GLU A 478 -30.39 -6.84 16.63
C GLU A 478 -29.45 -6.00 15.76
N ASP A 479 -28.14 -5.99 16.08
CA ASP A 479 -27.13 -5.23 15.34
C ASP A 479 -26.67 -5.93 14.04
N LEU A 480 -26.97 -7.21 13.87
CA LEU A 480 -26.69 -7.96 12.64
C LEU A 480 -27.70 -7.59 11.54
N ASN A 481 -27.65 -6.38 11.01
CA ASN A 481 -28.59 -5.89 10.00
C ASN A 481 -27.87 -5.11 8.88
N VAL A 482 -28.58 -4.93 7.74
CA VAL A 482 -28.01 -4.26 6.56
C VAL A 482 -27.77 -2.77 6.80
N ASP A 483 -28.53 -2.13 7.68
CA ASP A 483 -28.36 -0.69 7.95
C ASP A 483 -27.05 -0.44 8.73
N ASN A 484 -26.67 -1.33 9.64
CA ASN A 484 -25.39 -1.27 10.29
C ASN A 484 -24.22 -1.57 9.34
N ALA A 485 -24.39 -2.46 8.36
CA ALA A 485 -23.39 -2.66 7.30
C ALA A 485 -23.23 -1.39 6.45
N ARG A 486 -24.33 -0.72 6.07
CA ARG A 486 -24.29 0.58 5.37
C ARG A 486 -23.63 1.67 6.21
N LEU A 487 -23.92 1.70 7.51
CA LEU A 487 -23.29 2.64 8.43
C LEU A 487 -21.77 2.48 8.42
N ILE A 488 -21.28 1.25 8.53
CA ILE A 488 -19.84 0.95 8.45
C ILE A 488 -19.24 1.41 7.13
N GLU A 489 -19.88 1.10 5.99
CA GLU A 489 -19.42 1.59 4.67
C GLU A 489 -19.35 3.12 4.61
N ALA A 490 -20.34 3.82 5.16
CA ALA A 490 -20.44 5.27 5.09
C ALA A 490 -19.34 6.00 5.89
N TYR A 491 -18.82 5.39 6.94
CA TYR A 491 -17.78 5.97 7.80
C TYR A 491 -16.35 5.64 7.33
N GLY A 492 -16.17 4.91 6.23
CA GLY A 492 -14.86 4.79 5.57
C GLY A 492 -14.30 6.13 5.09
N PRO A 493 -13.05 6.16 4.61
CA PRO A 493 -12.27 5.01 4.15
C PRO A 493 -11.66 4.21 5.30
N TRP A 494 -11.72 2.90 5.18
CA TRP A 494 -11.04 1.95 6.03
C TRP A 494 -9.74 1.47 5.38
N GLY A 495 -8.70 1.26 6.18
CA GLY A 495 -7.39 0.79 5.70
C GLY A 495 -6.38 0.67 6.83
N GLN A 496 -5.11 0.68 6.53
CA GLN A 496 -4.03 0.53 7.50
C GLN A 496 -4.15 1.57 8.62
N GLY A 497 -4.07 1.15 9.88
CA GLY A 497 -4.18 2.03 11.06
C GLY A 497 -5.59 2.57 11.36
N PHE A 498 -6.52 2.41 10.41
CA PHE A 498 -7.95 2.68 10.59
C PHE A 498 -8.76 1.52 9.99
N ASP A 499 -8.55 0.34 10.55
CA ASP A 499 -9.03 -0.94 10.00
C ASP A 499 -10.55 -1.04 9.97
N ALA A 500 -11.08 -1.72 8.94
CA ALA A 500 -12.49 -2.08 8.90
C ALA A 500 -12.87 -2.92 10.14
N PRO A 501 -14.08 -2.73 10.70
CA PRO A 501 -14.50 -3.46 11.88
C PRO A 501 -14.53 -4.96 11.66
N VAL A 502 -13.98 -5.70 12.62
CA VAL A 502 -14.08 -7.16 12.71
C VAL A 502 -14.78 -7.53 14.02
N PHE A 503 -15.85 -8.28 13.92
CA PHE A 503 -16.61 -8.77 15.07
C PHE A 503 -16.38 -10.26 15.23
N HIS A 504 -16.73 -10.81 16.39
CA HIS A 504 -16.72 -12.26 16.59
C HIS A 504 -17.98 -12.74 17.29
N GLY A 505 -18.27 -14.03 17.17
CA GLY A 505 -19.42 -14.63 17.84
C GLY A 505 -19.56 -16.11 17.51
N GLU A 506 -20.44 -16.77 18.29
CA GLU A 506 -20.81 -18.16 18.07
C GLU A 506 -22.11 -18.25 17.27
N PHE A 507 -22.15 -19.18 16.33
CA PHE A 507 -23.28 -19.41 15.44
C PHE A 507 -23.59 -20.90 15.31
N GLU A 508 -24.86 -21.21 15.12
CA GLU A 508 -25.33 -22.51 14.64
C GLU A 508 -25.15 -22.56 13.12
N LEU A 509 -24.52 -23.60 12.59
CA LEU A 509 -24.33 -23.81 11.16
C LEU A 509 -25.55 -24.54 10.57
N ILE A 510 -26.40 -23.81 9.87
CA ILE A 510 -27.62 -24.37 9.25
C ILE A 510 -27.28 -25.12 7.96
N SER A 511 -26.45 -24.51 7.10
CA SER A 511 -26.00 -25.14 5.88
C SER A 511 -24.69 -24.55 5.37
N GLN A 512 -23.99 -25.33 4.56
CA GLN A 512 -22.76 -24.92 3.91
C GLN A 512 -22.64 -25.49 2.51
N ARG A 513 -22.01 -24.75 1.61
CA ARG A 513 -21.70 -25.20 0.24
C ARG A 513 -20.45 -24.54 -0.31
N LEU A 514 -19.67 -25.27 -1.08
CA LEU A 514 -18.54 -24.71 -1.81
C LEU A 514 -19.04 -23.92 -3.05
N VAL A 515 -18.45 -22.77 -3.28
CA VAL A 515 -18.70 -21.86 -4.41
C VAL A 515 -17.37 -21.46 -5.07
N GLY A 516 -17.40 -20.75 -6.20
CA GLY A 516 -16.19 -20.28 -6.86
C GLY A 516 -15.24 -21.41 -7.29
N ARG A 517 -15.76 -22.43 -8.00
CA ARG A 517 -15.01 -23.63 -8.41
C ARG A 517 -14.45 -24.43 -7.21
N GLY A 518 -15.16 -24.42 -6.08
CA GLY A 518 -14.76 -25.16 -4.88
C GLY A 518 -13.72 -24.44 -4.00
N LYS A 519 -13.36 -23.21 -4.28
CA LYS A 519 -12.35 -22.45 -3.52
C LYS A 519 -12.89 -21.72 -2.29
N HIS A 520 -14.20 -21.42 -2.25
CA HIS A 520 -14.79 -20.60 -1.20
C HIS A 520 -15.96 -21.31 -0.54
N LEU A 521 -16.21 -21.04 0.71
CA LEU A 521 -17.28 -21.64 1.49
C LEU A 521 -18.40 -20.62 1.72
N LYS A 522 -19.59 -20.86 1.16
CA LYS A 522 -20.79 -20.11 1.49
C LYS A 522 -21.52 -20.82 2.62
N LEU A 523 -21.90 -20.07 3.65
CA LEU A 523 -22.55 -20.54 4.88
C LEU A 523 -23.91 -19.87 5.03
N ILE A 524 -24.85 -20.59 5.64
CA ILE A 524 -26.03 -20.01 6.26
C ILE A 524 -25.89 -20.32 7.75
N VAL A 525 -25.83 -19.27 8.56
CA VAL A 525 -25.60 -19.37 10.01
C VAL A 525 -26.76 -18.74 10.78
N LYS A 526 -26.97 -19.21 12.01
CA LYS A 526 -28.03 -18.72 12.89
C LYS A 526 -27.42 -18.29 14.22
N GLN A 527 -27.85 -17.13 14.71
CA GLN A 527 -27.60 -16.66 16.07
C GLN A 527 -28.95 -16.30 16.69
N GLU A 528 -29.31 -16.96 17.76
CA GLU A 528 -30.68 -16.94 18.36
C GLU A 528 -31.74 -17.25 17.26
N GLU A 529 -32.65 -16.32 16.96
CA GLU A 529 -33.69 -16.52 15.94
C GLU A 529 -33.30 -15.92 14.58
N LYS A 530 -32.10 -15.30 14.46
CA LYS A 530 -31.67 -14.62 13.24
C LYS A 530 -30.82 -15.49 12.35
N VAL A 531 -31.23 -15.65 11.11
CA VAL A 531 -30.50 -16.38 10.06
C VAL A 531 -29.80 -15.37 9.16
N VAL A 532 -28.51 -15.57 8.90
CA VAL A 532 -27.66 -14.67 8.10
C VAL A 532 -26.80 -15.46 7.12
N ASP A 533 -26.64 -14.91 5.92
CA ASP A 533 -25.69 -15.39 4.91
C ASP A 533 -24.25 -15.02 5.31
N ALA A 534 -23.33 -15.97 5.13
CA ALA A 534 -21.90 -15.73 5.34
C ALA A 534 -21.07 -16.33 4.20
N ILE A 535 -19.89 -15.76 3.96
CA ILE A 535 -18.93 -16.26 2.97
C ILE A 535 -17.52 -16.25 3.56
N ALA A 536 -16.82 -17.38 3.44
CA ALA A 536 -15.43 -17.53 3.82
C ALA A 536 -14.58 -17.85 2.57
N PHE A 537 -13.62 -17.00 2.26
CA PHE A 537 -12.73 -17.19 1.11
C PHE A 537 -11.63 -18.20 1.42
N ASN A 538 -11.30 -19.07 0.43
CA ASN A 538 -10.25 -20.09 0.52
C ASN A 538 -10.41 -21.03 1.73
N GLN A 539 -11.66 -21.34 2.08
CA GLN A 539 -12.04 -22.17 3.23
C GLN A 539 -12.69 -23.47 2.73
N GLU A 540 -12.32 -24.56 3.36
CA GLU A 540 -12.94 -25.88 3.18
C GLU A 540 -14.19 -26.03 4.05
N THR A 541 -14.95 -27.10 3.84
CA THR A 541 -16.14 -27.42 4.63
C THR A 541 -15.77 -27.73 6.10
N ILE A 542 -16.66 -27.34 7.01
CA ILE A 542 -16.48 -27.45 8.46
C ILE A 542 -17.28 -28.66 8.96
N LYS A 543 -16.66 -29.46 9.82
CA LYS A 543 -17.29 -30.64 10.43
C LYS A 543 -17.78 -30.31 11.85
N SER A 544 -18.73 -29.40 11.95
CA SER A 544 -19.37 -29.03 13.21
C SER A 544 -20.70 -28.34 12.94
N ASP A 545 -21.68 -28.52 13.82
CA ASP A 545 -22.97 -27.84 13.79
C ASP A 545 -22.92 -26.47 14.48
N ARG A 546 -21.84 -26.18 15.22
CA ARG A 546 -21.56 -24.89 15.84
C ARG A 546 -20.19 -24.38 15.47
N VAL A 547 -20.11 -23.07 15.22
CA VAL A 547 -18.87 -22.42 14.79
C VAL A 547 -18.66 -21.11 15.53
N THR A 548 -17.40 -20.84 15.86
CA THR A 548 -16.93 -19.52 16.28
C THR A 548 -16.38 -18.82 15.05
N MET A 549 -16.85 -17.62 14.75
CA MET A 549 -16.43 -16.84 13.59
C MET A 549 -15.88 -15.47 14.00
N ALA A 550 -14.83 -15.02 13.30
CA ALA A 550 -14.46 -13.61 13.19
C ALA A 550 -14.94 -13.12 11.81
N TYR A 551 -15.68 -12.01 11.77
CA TYR A 551 -16.38 -11.58 10.57
C TYR A 551 -16.52 -10.06 10.47
N LYS A 552 -16.73 -9.58 9.24
CA LYS A 552 -17.13 -8.20 8.92
C LYS A 552 -18.58 -8.18 8.46
N LEU A 553 -19.29 -7.07 8.69
CA LEU A 553 -20.60 -6.84 8.11
C LEU A 553 -20.42 -6.24 6.72
N GLU A 554 -21.01 -6.86 5.69
CA GLU A 554 -20.99 -6.36 4.32
C GLU A 554 -22.39 -6.21 3.76
N VAL A 555 -22.58 -5.23 2.87
CA VAL A 555 -23.78 -5.08 2.06
C VAL A 555 -23.62 -5.91 0.79
N ASN A 556 -24.29 -7.02 0.72
CA ASN A 556 -24.36 -7.83 -0.50
C ASN A 556 -25.35 -7.21 -1.48
N ARG A 557 -24.86 -6.78 -2.66
CA ARG A 557 -25.63 -6.12 -3.73
C ARG A 557 -25.85 -7.05 -4.93
N TYR A 558 -26.33 -8.26 -4.64
CA TYR A 558 -26.60 -9.24 -5.69
C TYR A 558 -28.00 -9.08 -6.25
N LEU A 559 -28.15 -9.02 -7.60
CA LEU A 559 -29.41 -8.83 -8.32
C LEU A 559 -30.19 -7.57 -7.87
N ASP A 560 -29.47 -6.46 -7.67
CA ASP A 560 -30.01 -5.16 -7.24
C ASP A 560 -30.81 -5.20 -5.91
N LYS A 561 -30.57 -6.23 -5.09
CA LYS A 561 -31.09 -6.34 -3.73
C LYS A 561 -29.93 -6.17 -2.75
N GLU A 562 -30.15 -5.31 -1.76
CA GLU A 562 -29.20 -5.16 -0.66
C GLU A 562 -29.61 -6.05 0.49
N THR A 563 -28.71 -6.93 0.89
CA THR A 563 -28.89 -7.84 2.04
C THR A 563 -27.62 -7.85 2.90
N LEU A 564 -27.76 -8.16 4.17
CA LEU A 564 -26.62 -8.40 5.04
C LEU A 564 -25.91 -9.69 4.62
N GLN A 565 -24.58 -9.63 4.52
CA GLN A 565 -23.70 -10.79 4.43
C GLN A 565 -22.55 -10.65 5.42
N LEU A 566 -22.18 -11.75 6.09
CA LEU A 566 -20.96 -11.78 6.89
C LEU A 566 -19.78 -12.20 6.02
N LEU A 567 -18.78 -11.34 5.92
CA LEU A 567 -17.49 -11.71 5.34
C LEU A 567 -16.63 -12.33 6.43
N VAL A 568 -16.43 -13.64 6.35
CA VAL A 568 -15.73 -14.41 7.38
C VAL A 568 -14.22 -14.31 7.18
N GLU A 569 -13.53 -13.77 8.17
CA GLU A 569 -12.06 -13.70 8.24
C GLU A 569 -11.47 -15.01 8.81
N HIS A 570 -12.17 -15.60 9.78
CA HIS A 570 -11.80 -16.86 10.40
C HIS A 570 -13.05 -17.62 10.87
N VAL A 571 -12.99 -18.95 10.79
CA VAL A 571 -14.01 -19.83 11.32
C VAL A 571 -13.38 -21.09 11.88
N SER A 572 -13.80 -21.47 13.08
CA SER A 572 -13.40 -22.72 13.76
C SER A 572 -14.63 -23.43 14.34
N PRO A 573 -14.58 -24.75 14.52
CA PRO A 573 -15.55 -25.46 15.33
C PRO A 573 -15.58 -24.88 16.77
N SER A 574 -16.79 -24.66 17.31
CA SER A 574 -16.98 -24.28 18.71
C SER A 574 -16.98 -25.49 19.62
#